data_caf45c6ec3c8786971e3c9934d139984
#
_entry.id   caf45c6ec3c8786971e3c9934d139984
#
_cell.length_a   1.000
_cell.length_b   1.000
_cell.length_c   1.000
_cell.angle_alpha   90.00
_cell.angle_beta   90.00
_cell.angle_gamma   90.00
#
_symmetry.space_group_name_H-M   'P 1'
#
loop_
_entity.id
_entity.type
_entity.pdbx_description
1 polymer ?
#
loop_
_entity_poly.entity_id
_entity_poly.type
_entity_poly.pdbx_seq_one_letter_code
_entity_poly.pdbx_strand_id
1 'polypeptide(L)'
;MKNRNMKKLMRIFFLGLVGAAVLGTFYFLWKKAQPVITVYELVTPSRDTIETKTVATGKVEPRDEVLIKPQMSGIISEVVKEAGQMVKEGEIIARIKVIPEMVQLNSAESRVRVAQISLEQVSASYKRDKDLYQKGVISKEEYETSLANYKKAEEEAENAQDALEIIREGISKRSTATSTTQVRSTITGMILDVPVKVGNSVIQSNTFNDGTTIATVADMNNMIFKGKVDETEVGRIHEGMPIKLIVGAMEGRSFDAVLEYVAPKGVEENGAVLFEIKAAVHMPEDAFIRAGYSANAEIVLKRAEDVLSVPESCVEFSGDSSFVQVIKQEQPEQVFERRVVQVGLSDGIKIEIKEGLTMDEKIRGAIKQSES
;
A
#
# COMPACT_ATOMS: atom_id res chain seq x y z
N MET A 1 100.11 22.35 -26.52
CA MET A 1 99.59 22.92 -25.24
C MET A 1 98.10 23.27 -25.21
N LYS A 2 97.37 22.99 -26.23
CA LYS A 2 95.89 23.43 -26.36
C LYS A 2 94.89 22.52 -25.67
N ASN A 3 95.20 21.24 -25.44
CA ASN A 3 94.19 20.23 -24.96
C ASN A 3 94.06 20.13 -23.41
N ARG A 4 94.97 20.72 -22.66
CA ARG A 4 94.97 20.62 -21.18
C ARG A 4 94.02 21.66 -20.52
N ASN A 5 93.89 22.81 -21.19
CA ASN A 5 92.98 23.86 -20.70
C ASN A 5 91.50 23.57 -20.99
N MET A 6 91.20 22.90 -22.10
CA MET A 6 89.83 22.50 -22.45
C MET A 6 89.24 21.47 -21.48
N LYS A 7 90.07 20.51 -21.02
CA LYS A 7 89.67 19.54 -19.99
C LYS A 7 89.40 20.18 -18.61
N LYS A 8 90.12 21.24 -18.26
CA LYS A 8 89.88 22.00 -17.03
C LYS A 8 88.61 22.82 -17.13
N LEU A 9 88.36 23.50 -18.23
CA LEU A 9 87.10 24.24 -18.47
C LEU A 9 85.88 23.32 -18.45
N MET A 10 85.95 22.14 -19.06
CA MET A 10 84.87 21.15 -19.08
C MET A 10 84.59 20.59 -17.69
N ARG A 11 85.64 20.41 -16.83
CA ARG A 11 85.45 20.00 -15.42
C ARG A 11 84.78 21.09 -14.57
N ILE A 12 85.14 22.36 -14.79
CA ILE A 12 84.50 23.48 -14.08
C ILE A 12 83.05 23.64 -14.53
N PHE A 13 82.78 23.48 -15.83
CA PHE A 13 81.43 23.52 -16.34
C PHE A 13 80.55 22.37 -15.79
N PHE A 14 81.14 21.16 -15.70
CA PHE A 14 80.40 19.98 -15.14
C PHE A 14 80.19 20.14 -13.62
N LEU A 15 81.12 20.67 -12.88
CA LEU A 15 81.03 21.02 -11.47
C LEU A 15 79.94 22.09 -11.23
N GLY A 16 79.82 23.10 -12.10
CA GLY A 16 78.78 24.12 -12.06
C GLY A 16 77.40 23.56 -12.33
N LEU A 17 77.28 22.62 -13.28
CA LEU A 17 76.04 21.96 -13.63
C LEU A 17 75.57 21.06 -12.50
N VAL A 18 76.44 20.30 -11.84
CA VAL A 18 76.14 19.50 -10.65
C VAL A 18 75.76 20.41 -9.49
N GLY A 19 76.44 21.54 -9.27
CA GLY A 19 76.09 22.52 -8.24
C GLY A 19 74.74 23.15 -8.47
N ALA A 20 74.37 23.47 -9.72
CA ALA A 20 73.04 23.97 -10.09
C ALA A 20 71.95 22.92 -9.91
N ALA A 21 72.22 21.64 -10.23
CA ALA A 21 71.29 20.54 -10.01
C ALA A 21 71.06 20.31 -8.50
N VAL A 22 72.09 20.35 -7.66
CA VAL A 22 71.95 20.24 -6.20
C VAL A 22 71.15 21.40 -5.61
N LEU A 23 71.42 22.63 -6.05
CA LEU A 23 70.65 23.81 -5.61
C LEU A 23 69.21 23.76 -6.09
N GLY A 24 68.98 23.28 -7.31
CA GLY A 24 67.64 23.07 -7.87
C GLY A 24 66.83 22.01 -7.10
N THR A 25 67.50 20.89 -6.75
CA THR A 25 66.83 19.85 -5.92
C THR A 25 66.55 20.34 -4.51
N PHE A 26 67.51 21.13 -3.93
CA PHE A 26 67.28 21.71 -2.59
C PHE A 26 66.21 22.78 -2.58
N TYR A 27 66.07 23.60 -3.62
CA TYR A 27 65.01 24.56 -3.80
C TYR A 27 63.67 23.86 -4.01
N PHE A 28 63.63 22.78 -4.80
CA PHE A 28 62.45 21.98 -5.03
C PHE A 28 61.95 21.28 -3.73
N LEU A 29 62.90 20.69 -2.97
CA LEU A 29 62.56 20.07 -1.68
C LEU A 29 62.13 21.10 -0.64
N TRP A 30 62.76 22.29 -0.62
CA TRP A 30 62.35 23.38 0.27
C TRP A 30 60.96 23.89 -0.06
N LYS A 31 60.58 24.04 -1.35
CA LYS A 31 59.26 24.45 -1.80
C LYS A 31 58.22 23.38 -1.49
N LYS A 32 58.57 22.10 -1.58
CA LYS A 32 57.68 20.98 -1.26
C LYS A 32 57.52 20.74 0.26
N ALA A 33 58.50 21.19 1.05
CA ALA A 33 58.49 21.08 2.51
C ALA A 33 57.70 22.23 3.22
N GLN A 34 57.21 23.22 2.46
CA GLN A 34 56.36 24.24 3.07
C GLN A 34 55.04 23.60 3.55
N PRO A 35 54.64 23.80 4.82
CA PRO A 35 53.43 23.26 5.35
C PRO A 35 52.24 23.84 4.55
N VAL A 36 51.40 22.96 3.99
CA VAL A 36 50.13 23.37 3.39
C VAL A 36 49.21 23.79 4.53
N ILE A 37 48.98 25.09 4.64
CA ILE A 37 48.02 25.60 5.64
C ILE A 37 46.65 25.12 5.21
N THR A 38 46.15 24.10 5.89
CA THR A 38 44.77 23.63 5.69
C THR A 38 43.82 24.59 6.40
N VAL A 39 42.99 25.27 5.63
CA VAL A 39 41.94 26.13 6.15
C VAL A 39 40.66 25.31 6.27
N TYR A 40 40.04 25.32 7.44
CA TYR A 40 38.81 24.65 7.71
C TYR A 40 37.62 25.61 7.59
N GLU A 41 36.49 25.12 7.11
CA GLU A 41 35.25 25.83 7.18
C GLU A 41 34.80 25.93 8.64
N LEU A 42 34.26 27.10 9.01
CA LEU A 42 33.75 27.31 10.36
C LEU A 42 32.24 27.14 10.33
N VAL A 43 31.72 26.23 11.15
CA VAL A 43 30.31 25.94 11.28
C VAL A 43 29.83 26.53 12.60
N THR A 44 28.73 27.27 12.54
CA THR A 44 28.01 27.80 13.70
C THR A 44 26.89 26.85 14.06
N PRO A 45 26.73 26.45 15.33
CA PRO A 45 25.58 25.66 15.77
C PRO A 45 24.26 26.37 15.45
N SER A 46 23.24 25.60 15.13
CA SER A 46 21.89 26.10 14.86
C SER A 46 20.89 25.40 15.76
N ARG A 47 19.71 26.03 15.97
CA ARG A 47 18.60 25.34 16.59
C ARG A 47 17.76 24.66 15.53
N ASP A 48 17.58 23.37 15.68
CA ASP A 48 16.87 22.55 14.73
C ASP A 48 16.02 21.49 15.44
N THR A 49 15.11 20.90 14.68
CA THR A 49 14.41 19.69 15.09
C THR A 49 15.13 18.49 14.50
N ILE A 50 15.56 17.55 15.34
CA ILE A 50 16.24 16.31 14.95
C ILE A 50 15.28 15.15 15.16
N GLU A 51 15.10 14.34 14.12
CA GLU A 51 14.22 13.15 14.14
C GLU A 51 15.01 11.91 13.73
N THR A 52 15.01 10.90 14.59
CA THR A 52 15.47 9.58 14.19
C THR A 52 14.29 8.82 13.58
N LYS A 53 14.47 8.35 12.36
CA LYS A 53 13.41 7.69 11.59
C LYS A 53 13.85 6.28 11.19
N THR A 54 12.88 5.39 11.03
CA THR A 54 13.05 4.15 10.28
C THR A 54 12.14 4.16 9.07
N VAL A 55 12.49 3.40 8.03
CA VAL A 55 11.74 3.37 6.77
C VAL A 55 11.16 1.98 6.56
N ALA A 56 9.85 1.92 6.40
CA ALA A 56 9.15 0.72 5.95
C ALA A 56 8.75 0.86 4.49
N THR A 57 8.97 -0.18 3.70
CA THR A 57 8.51 -0.22 2.30
C THR A 57 7.22 -1.01 2.21
N GLY A 58 6.32 -0.58 1.34
CA GLY A 58 5.03 -1.23 1.20
C GLY A 58 4.18 -0.66 0.08
N LYS A 59 2.85 -0.84 0.21
CA LYS A 59 1.86 -0.37 -0.75
C LYS A 59 0.72 0.35 -0.03
N VAL A 60 0.08 1.26 -0.74
CA VAL A 60 -1.18 1.88 -0.31
C VAL A 60 -2.32 1.11 -0.94
N GLU A 61 -3.22 0.61 -0.12
CA GLU A 61 -4.37 -0.21 -0.53
C GLU A 61 -5.62 0.30 0.19
N PRO A 62 -6.83 0.08 -0.37
CA PRO A 62 -8.06 0.30 0.39
C PRO A 62 -8.06 -0.58 1.64
N ARG A 63 -8.68 -0.10 2.72
CA ARG A 63 -8.80 -0.87 3.96
C ARG A 63 -9.54 -2.19 3.75
N ASP A 64 -10.65 -2.11 3.02
CA ASP A 64 -11.50 -3.25 2.72
C ASP A 64 -11.76 -3.34 1.21
N GLU A 65 -11.41 -4.47 0.64
CA GLU A 65 -11.73 -4.84 -0.74
C GLU A 65 -12.77 -5.95 -0.73
N VAL A 66 -13.90 -5.70 -1.36
CA VAL A 66 -15.00 -6.66 -1.43
C VAL A 66 -15.03 -7.30 -2.80
N LEU A 67 -14.86 -8.62 -2.81
CA LEU A 67 -14.97 -9.43 -4.02
C LEU A 67 -16.44 -9.73 -4.30
N ILE A 68 -16.99 -9.13 -5.35
CA ILE A 68 -18.37 -9.37 -5.80
C ILE A 68 -18.40 -10.67 -6.57
N LYS A 69 -19.18 -11.62 -6.06
CA LYS A 69 -19.34 -12.98 -6.62
C LYS A 69 -20.77 -13.23 -7.04
N PRO A 70 -21.03 -14.11 -8.03
CA PRO A 70 -22.36 -14.41 -8.49
C PRO A 70 -23.10 -15.31 -7.49
N GLN A 71 -24.43 -15.15 -7.42
CA GLN A 71 -25.33 -16.00 -6.64
C GLN A 71 -25.75 -17.28 -7.39
N MET A 72 -25.54 -17.32 -8.70
CA MET A 72 -25.82 -18.48 -9.56
C MET A 72 -24.69 -18.66 -10.59
N SER A 73 -24.48 -19.92 -10.98
CA SER A 73 -23.57 -20.26 -12.09
C SER A 73 -24.22 -19.98 -13.43
N GLY A 74 -23.43 -19.54 -14.41
CA GLY A 74 -23.92 -19.24 -15.74
C GLY A 74 -22.86 -18.62 -16.66
N ILE A 75 -23.30 -17.90 -17.68
CA ILE A 75 -22.46 -17.16 -18.61
C ILE A 75 -22.73 -15.67 -18.46
N ILE A 76 -21.70 -14.84 -18.43
CA ILE A 76 -21.83 -13.37 -18.46
C ILE A 76 -22.48 -12.96 -19.76
N SER A 77 -23.69 -12.39 -19.66
CA SER A 77 -24.43 -11.85 -20.81
C SER A 77 -24.12 -10.39 -21.07
N GLU A 78 -23.83 -9.63 -20.03
CA GLU A 78 -23.52 -8.20 -20.11
C GLU A 78 -22.65 -7.77 -18.92
N VAL A 79 -21.66 -6.93 -19.18
CA VAL A 79 -20.92 -6.18 -18.17
C VAL A 79 -21.41 -4.74 -18.24
N VAL A 80 -22.09 -4.27 -17.18
CA VAL A 80 -22.76 -2.96 -17.13
C VAL A 80 -21.80 -1.87 -16.65
N LYS A 81 -20.89 -2.26 -15.75
CA LYS A 81 -19.92 -1.35 -15.12
C LYS A 81 -18.50 -1.84 -15.37
N GLU A 82 -17.60 -0.89 -15.61
CA GLU A 82 -16.18 -1.15 -15.88
C GLU A 82 -15.30 -0.71 -14.70
N ALA A 83 -14.05 -1.17 -14.69
CA ALA A 83 -13.05 -0.72 -13.70
C ALA A 83 -12.86 0.80 -13.75
N GLY A 84 -12.70 1.43 -12.57
CA GLY A 84 -12.58 2.87 -12.39
C GLY A 84 -13.91 3.61 -12.22
N GLN A 85 -15.05 2.95 -12.41
CA GLN A 85 -16.36 3.58 -12.20
C GLN A 85 -16.82 3.46 -10.74
N MET A 86 -17.57 4.47 -10.27
CA MET A 86 -18.24 4.44 -8.97
C MET A 86 -19.51 3.61 -9.06
N VAL A 87 -19.78 2.85 -8.01
CA VAL A 87 -20.98 2.01 -7.87
C VAL A 87 -21.56 2.21 -6.47
N LYS A 88 -22.90 2.24 -6.39
CA LYS A 88 -23.64 2.27 -5.14
C LYS A 88 -24.02 0.86 -4.71
N GLU A 89 -24.23 0.67 -3.41
CA GLU A 89 -24.85 -0.57 -2.90
C GLU A 89 -26.16 -0.88 -3.62
N GLY A 90 -26.32 -2.14 -4.07
CA GLY A 90 -27.48 -2.61 -4.84
C GLY A 90 -27.42 -2.31 -6.35
N GLU A 91 -26.47 -1.52 -6.84
CA GLU A 91 -26.32 -1.20 -8.26
C GLU A 91 -25.78 -2.40 -9.05
N ILE A 92 -26.27 -2.59 -10.27
CA ILE A 92 -25.94 -3.74 -11.13
C ILE A 92 -24.56 -3.52 -11.75
N ILE A 93 -23.67 -4.51 -11.57
CA ILE A 93 -22.33 -4.54 -12.18
C ILE A 93 -22.32 -5.39 -13.43
N ALA A 94 -22.95 -6.58 -13.39
CA ALA A 94 -23.00 -7.51 -14.52
C ALA A 94 -24.31 -8.29 -14.53
N ARG A 95 -24.64 -8.87 -15.67
CA ARG A 95 -25.78 -9.78 -15.83
C ARG A 95 -25.30 -11.15 -16.28
N ILE A 96 -25.92 -12.19 -15.73
CA ILE A 96 -25.61 -13.58 -15.98
C ILE A 96 -26.80 -14.23 -16.67
N LYS A 97 -26.55 -15.00 -17.71
CA LYS A 97 -27.50 -15.94 -18.30
C LYS A 97 -27.30 -17.30 -17.65
N VAL A 98 -28.33 -17.80 -16.99
CA VAL A 98 -28.30 -19.11 -16.33
C VAL A 98 -28.15 -20.22 -17.38
N ILE A 99 -27.31 -21.22 -17.06
CA ILE A 99 -27.26 -22.49 -17.80
C ILE A 99 -27.82 -23.54 -16.84
N PRO A 100 -29.11 -23.91 -17.00
CA PRO A 100 -29.70 -24.88 -16.07
C PRO A 100 -29.06 -26.25 -16.24
N GLU A 101 -28.91 -26.96 -15.14
CA GLU A 101 -28.51 -28.36 -15.17
C GLU A 101 -29.70 -29.20 -15.75
N MET A 102 -29.41 -29.98 -16.80
CA MET A 102 -30.43 -30.69 -17.55
C MET A 102 -31.26 -31.65 -16.70
N VAL A 103 -30.64 -32.29 -15.69
CA VAL A 103 -31.34 -33.22 -14.79
C VAL A 103 -32.36 -32.47 -13.92
N GLN A 104 -31.98 -31.31 -13.38
CA GLN A 104 -32.86 -30.46 -12.57
C GLN A 104 -33.97 -29.85 -13.43
N LEU A 105 -33.66 -29.40 -14.64
CA LEU A 105 -34.64 -28.85 -15.56
C LEU A 105 -35.69 -29.89 -15.91
N ASN A 106 -35.28 -31.08 -16.33
CA ASN A 106 -36.21 -32.17 -16.67
C ASN A 106 -37.10 -32.60 -15.47
N SER A 107 -36.50 -32.63 -14.27
CA SER A 107 -37.25 -32.93 -13.05
C SER A 107 -38.33 -31.87 -12.74
N ALA A 108 -37.99 -30.58 -12.88
CA ALA A 108 -38.92 -29.49 -12.68
C ALA A 108 -40.05 -29.49 -13.73
N GLU A 109 -39.71 -29.69 -15.01
CA GLU A 109 -40.73 -29.84 -16.08
C GLU A 109 -41.67 -31.03 -15.84
N SER A 110 -41.14 -32.13 -15.31
CA SER A 110 -41.99 -33.28 -14.93
C SER A 110 -42.95 -32.93 -13.79
N ARG A 111 -42.47 -32.19 -12.76
CA ARG A 111 -43.32 -31.74 -11.63
C ARG A 111 -44.44 -30.82 -12.10
N VAL A 112 -44.15 -29.88 -13.00
CA VAL A 112 -45.18 -28.99 -13.58
C VAL A 112 -46.22 -29.81 -14.30
N ARG A 113 -45.85 -30.79 -15.16
CA ARG A 113 -46.81 -31.64 -15.85
C ARG A 113 -47.71 -32.43 -14.88
N VAL A 114 -47.13 -33.02 -13.83
CA VAL A 114 -47.90 -33.76 -12.81
C VAL A 114 -48.87 -32.84 -12.07
N ALA A 115 -48.43 -31.64 -11.64
CA ALA A 115 -49.28 -30.69 -10.95
C ALA A 115 -50.40 -30.15 -11.84
N GLN A 116 -50.14 -29.92 -13.14
CA GLN A 116 -51.15 -29.51 -14.12
C GLN A 116 -52.23 -30.59 -14.34
N ILE A 117 -51.82 -31.87 -14.46
CA ILE A 117 -52.78 -33.00 -14.59
C ILE A 117 -53.65 -33.10 -13.32
N SER A 118 -53.05 -32.95 -12.14
CA SER A 118 -53.82 -32.96 -10.87
C SER A 118 -54.79 -31.79 -10.81
N LEU A 119 -54.37 -30.58 -11.18
CA LEU A 119 -55.24 -29.40 -11.21
C LEU A 119 -56.39 -29.57 -12.19
N GLU A 120 -56.17 -30.13 -13.39
CA GLU A 120 -57.23 -30.38 -14.37
C GLU A 120 -58.26 -31.36 -13.82
N GLN A 121 -57.83 -32.46 -13.20
CA GLN A 121 -58.72 -33.45 -12.59
C GLN A 121 -59.59 -32.86 -11.45
N VAL A 122 -58.95 -32.13 -10.53
CA VAL A 122 -59.63 -31.50 -9.38
C VAL A 122 -60.52 -30.36 -9.85
N SER A 123 -60.13 -29.57 -10.85
CA SER A 123 -60.94 -28.51 -11.44
C SER A 123 -62.19 -29.06 -12.08
N ALA A 124 -62.14 -30.21 -12.80
CA ALA A 124 -63.28 -30.87 -13.36
C ALA A 124 -64.27 -31.40 -12.28
N SER A 125 -63.74 -31.93 -11.16
CA SER A 125 -64.56 -32.32 -10.01
C SER A 125 -65.18 -31.10 -9.34
N TYR A 126 -64.41 -30.05 -9.05
CA TYR A 126 -64.95 -28.83 -8.46
C TYR A 126 -66.09 -28.19 -9.31
N LYS A 127 -65.90 -28.14 -10.64
CA LYS A 127 -66.93 -27.61 -11.52
C LYS A 127 -68.25 -28.40 -11.40
N ARG A 128 -68.16 -29.74 -11.37
CA ARG A 128 -69.38 -30.62 -11.16
C ARG A 128 -70.03 -30.39 -9.78
N ASP A 129 -69.22 -30.35 -8.74
CA ASP A 129 -69.67 -30.16 -7.37
C ASP A 129 -70.33 -28.80 -7.17
N LYS A 130 -69.76 -27.76 -7.80
CA LYS A 130 -70.31 -26.41 -7.83
C LYS A 130 -71.74 -26.39 -8.46
N ASP A 131 -71.90 -27.06 -9.61
CA ASP A 131 -73.23 -27.18 -10.28
C ASP A 131 -74.24 -27.98 -9.48
N LEU A 132 -73.80 -29.06 -8.80
CA LEU A 132 -74.60 -29.86 -7.92
C LEU A 132 -75.05 -29.11 -6.65
N TYR A 133 -74.15 -28.31 -6.08
CA TYR A 133 -74.51 -27.46 -4.94
C TYR A 133 -75.50 -26.37 -5.31
N GLN A 134 -75.35 -25.74 -6.48
CA GLN A 134 -76.33 -24.76 -6.98
C GLN A 134 -77.76 -25.37 -7.18
N LYS A 135 -77.79 -26.67 -7.51
CA LYS A 135 -79.03 -27.42 -7.67
C LYS A 135 -79.58 -28.02 -6.35
N GLY A 136 -78.83 -27.77 -5.23
CA GLY A 136 -79.25 -28.29 -3.92
C GLY A 136 -79.03 -29.79 -3.72
N VAL A 137 -78.15 -30.44 -4.53
CA VAL A 137 -77.96 -31.90 -4.53
C VAL A 137 -76.88 -32.33 -3.54
N ILE A 138 -75.91 -31.47 -3.25
CA ILE A 138 -74.82 -31.75 -2.29
C ILE A 138 -74.83 -30.74 -1.14
N SER A 139 -74.22 -31.11 -0.02
CA SER A 139 -74.04 -30.26 1.16
C SER A 139 -73.10 -29.12 0.96
N LYS A 140 -73.23 -28.09 1.80
CA LYS A 140 -72.26 -26.96 1.82
C LYS A 140 -70.86 -27.43 2.19
N GLU A 141 -70.70 -28.36 3.09
CA GLU A 141 -69.45 -28.95 3.54
C GLU A 141 -68.68 -29.66 2.40
N GLU A 142 -69.41 -30.46 1.59
CA GLU A 142 -68.86 -31.13 0.39
C GLU A 142 -68.40 -30.13 -0.64
N TYR A 143 -69.17 -29.06 -0.90
CA TYR A 143 -68.78 -27.99 -1.79
C TYR A 143 -67.48 -27.23 -1.30
N GLU A 144 -67.46 -26.86 0.00
CA GLU A 144 -66.33 -26.19 0.61
C GLU A 144 -65.07 -27.06 0.57
N THR A 145 -65.16 -28.36 0.79
CA THR A 145 -64.09 -29.33 0.66
C THR A 145 -63.56 -29.39 -0.78
N SER A 146 -64.47 -29.46 -1.76
CA SER A 146 -64.09 -29.48 -3.17
C SER A 146 -63.44 -28.18 -3.60
N LEU A 147 -63.93 -27.02 -3.11
CA LEU A 147 -63.30 -25.73 -3.33
C LEU A 147 -61.84 -25.63 -2.71
N ALA A 148 -61.70 -26.15 -1.49
CA ALA A 148 -60.39 -26.18 -0.82
C ALA A 148 -59.38 -27.05 -1.57
N ASN A 149 -59.81 -28.22 -2.04
CA ASN A 149 -59.00 -29.12 -2.86
C ASN A 149 -58.60 -28.47 -4.20
N TYR A 150 -59.53 -27.75 -4.87
CA TYR A 150 -59.22 -27.00 -6.08
C TYR A 150 -58.16 -25.93 -5.84
N LYS A 151 -58.36 -25.09 -4.80
CA LYS A 151 -57.37 -24.05 -4.46
C LYS A 151 -55.99 -24.61 -4.12
N LYS A 152 -55.96 -25.77 -3.41
CA LYS A 152 -54.71 -26.44 -3.09
C LYS A 152 -53.96 -26.91 -4.35
N ALA A 153 -54.71 -27.51 -5.31
CA ALA A 153 -54.13 -27.97 -6.56
C ALA A 153 -53.67 -26.80 -7.47
N GLU A 154 -54.41 -25.69 -7.43
CA GLU A 154 -54.04 -24.44 -8.12
C GLU A 154 -52.72 -23.87 -7.62
N GLU A 155 -52.57 -23.72 -6.28
CA GLU A 155 -51.34 -23.29 -5.64
C GLU A 155 -50.16 -24.24 -5.90
N GLU A 156 -50.41 -25.56 -5.93
CA GLU A 156 -49.35 -26.55 -6.20
C GLU A 156 -48.84 -26.46 -7.65
N ALA A 157 -49.75 -26.23 -8.61
CA ALA A 157 -49.41 -26.02 -10.02
C ALA A 157 -48.61 -24.72 -10.21
N GLU A 158 -49.02 -23.64 -9.54
CA GLU A 158 -48.33 -22.34 -9.58
C GLU A 158 -46.96 -22.43 -8.96
N ASN A 159 -46.81 -23.10 -7.80
CA ASN A 159 -45.51 -23.30 -7.14
C ASN A 159 -44.55 -24.15 -8.00
N ALA A 160 -45.09 -25.19 -8.67
CA ALA A 160 -44.28 -26.00 -9.61
C ALA A 160 -43.80 -25.18 -10.82
N GLN A 161 -44.65 -24.29 -11.34
CA GLN A 161 -44.33 -23.40 -12.44
C GLN A 161 -43.27 -22.38 -12.04
N ASP A 162 -43.42 -21.75 -10.86
CA ASP A 162 -42.41 -20.80 -10.33
C ASP A 162 -41.04 -21.47 -10.13
N ALA A 163 -41.04 -22.71 -9.59
CA ALA A 163 -39.82 -23.49 -9.42
C ALA A 163 -39.14 -23.78 -10.77
N LEU A 164 -39.89 -24.09 -11.83
CA LEU A 164 -39.34 -24.28 -13.18
C LEU A 164 -38.75 -22.98 -13.74
N GLU A 165 -39.40 -21.84 -13.57
CA GLU A 165 -38.88 -20.54 -14.03
C GLU A 165 -37.60 -20.17 -13.31
N ILE A 166 -37.50 -20.39 -11.98
CA ILE A 166 -36.26 -20.16 -11.22
C ILE A 166 -35.13 -21.01 -11.78
N ILE A 167 -35.37 -22.29 -12.09
CA ILE A 167 -34.34 -23.19 -12.64
C ILE A 167 -33.93 -22.75 -14.05
N ARG A 168 -34.89 -22.33 -14.89
CA ARG A 168 -34.64 -21.97 -16.30
C ARG A 168 -34.04 -20.60 -16.48
N GLU A 169 -34.53 -19.61 -15.74
CA GLU A 169 -34.25 -18.20 -15.95
C GLU A 169 -33.55 -17.52 -14.76
N GLY A 170 -33.49 -18.19 -13.59
CA GLY A 170 -32.96 -17.62 -12.37
C GLY A 170 -33.82 -16.56 -11.71
N ILE A 171 -35.08 -16.38 -12.20
CA ILE A 171 -36.00 -15.33 -11.78
C ILE A 171 -37.36 -15.96 -11.59
N SER A 172 -38.06 -15.62 -10.46
CA SER A 172 -39.48 -15.87 -10.32
C SER A 172 -40.29 -14.61 -10.70
N LYS A 173 -41.38 -14.76 -11.41
CA LYS A 173 -42.28 -13.64 -11.76
C LYS A 173 -42.85 -12.91 -10.54
N ARG A 174 -42.96 -13.60 -9.40
CA ARG A 174 -43.42 -13.03 -8.13
C ARG A 174 -42.39 -12.16 -7.43
N SER A 175 -41.10 -12.30 -7.75
CA SER A 175 -39.99 -11.62 -7.07
C SER A 175 -39.02 -10.96 -8.05
N THR A 176 -39.53 -10.02 -8.84
CA THR A 176 -38.69 -9.22 -9.77
C THR A 176 -37.63 -8.38 -9.07
N ALA A 177 -37.79 -8.09 -7.79
CA ALA A 177 -36.82 -7.31 -6.98
C ALA A 177 -35.56 -8.11 -6.63
N THR A 178 -35.60 -9.45 -6.62
CA THR A 178 -34.50 -10.33 -6.18
C THR A 178 -34.06 -11.24 -7.32
N SER A 179 -33.69 -10.64 -8.46
CA SER A 179 -33.15 -11.41 -9.58
C SER A 179 -31.73 -11.89 -9.27
N THR A 180 -31.57 -13.20 -9.13
CA THR A 180 -30.24 -13.84 -8.92
C THR A 180 -29.34 -13.79 -10.16
N THR A 181 -29.88 -13.41 -11.33
CA THR A 181 -29.14 -13.22 -12.59
C THR A 181 -28.44 -11.88 -12.68
N GLN A 182 -28.78 -10.94 -11.78
CA GLN A 182 -28.15 -9.62 -11.72
C GLN A 182 -27.10 -9.61 -10.60
N VAL A 183 -25.84 -9.45 -10.98
CA VAL A 183 -24.74 -9.27 -10.01
C VAL A 183 -24.72 -7.82 -9.59
N ARG A 184 -25.02 -7.58 -8.32
CA ARG A 184 -25.09 -6.25 -7.71
C ARG A 184 -23.95 -6.01 -6.75
N SER A 185 -23.54 -4.76 -6.62
CA SER A 185 -22.59 -4.38 -5.57
C SER A 185 -23.21 -4.52 -4.19
N THR A 186 -22.43 -5.04 -3.24
CA THR A 186 -22.79 -5.16 -1.83
C THR A 186 -22.36 -3.96 -1.00
N ILE A 187 -21.53 -3.07 -1.59
CA ILE A 187 -21.03 -1.84 -0.96
C ILE A 187 -21.06 -0.69 -1.95
N THR A 188 -21.04 0.53 -1.44
CA THR A 188 -20.77 1.73 -2.24
C THR A 188 -19.26 1.96 -2.32
N GLY A 189 -18.71 2.15 -3.53
CA GLY A 189 -17.28 2.36 -3.72
C GLY A 189 -16.88 2.44 -5.18
N MET A 190 -15.59 2.37 -5.44
CA MET A 190 -15.03 2.30 -6.79
C MET A 190 -14.75 0.85 -7.19
N ILE A 191 -15.07 0.51 -8.42
CA ILE A 191 -14.69 -0.78 -9.00
C ILE A 191 -13.20 -0.73 -9.33
N LEU A 192 -12.41 -1.58 -8.65
CA LEU A 192 -10.96 -1.66 -8.88
C LEU A 192 -10.62 -2.50 -10.11
N ASP A 193 -11.33 -3.64 -10.27
CA ASP A 193 -11.10 -4.58 -11.35
C ASP A 193 -12.39 -5.33 -11.71
N VAL A 194 -12.50 -5.72 -12.99
CA VAL A 194 -13.55 -6.59 -13.55
C VAL A 194 -12.87 -7.66 -14.39
N PRO A 195 -12.41 -8.78 -13.78
CA PRO A 195 -11.63 -9.80 -14.47
C PRO A 195 -12.42 -10.63 -15.48
N VAL A 196 -13.75 -10.48 -15.51
CA VAL A 196 -14.65 -11.24 -16.41
C VAL A 196 -15.04 -10.45 -17.64
N LYS A 197 -15.33 -11.19 -18.74
CA LYS A 197 -15.80 -10.64 -20.01
C LYS A 197 -17.12 -11.28 -20.42
N VAL A 198 -17.88 -10.61 -21.26
CA VAL A 198 -19.08 -11.19 -21.90
C VAL A 198 -18.71 -12.52 -22.56
N GLY A 199 -19.50 -13.55 -22.29
CA GLY A 199 -19.25 -14.93 -22.76
C GLY A 199 -18.43 -15.79 -21.79
N ASN A 200 -17.82 -15.23 -20.74
CA ASN A 200 -17.13 -16.05 -19.73
C ASN A 200 -18.16 -16.86 -18.90
N SER A 201 -17.81 -18.11 -18.61
CA SER A 201 -18.53 -18.93 -17.64
C SER A 201 -18.11 -18.54 -16.23
N VAL A 202 -19.09 -18.40 -15.35
CA VAL A 202 -18.91 -18.06 -13.93
C VAL A 202 -19.59 -19.06 -13.02
N ILE A 203 -18.98 -19.32 -11.88
CA ILE A 203 -19.45 -20.32 -10.91
C ILE A 203 -19.74 -19.60 -9.59
N GLN A 204 -20.88 -19.92 -8.98
CA GLN A 204 -21.24 -19.42 -7.65
C GLN A 204 -20.27 -19.98 -6.58
N SER A 205 -20.07 -19.24 -5.50
CA SER A 205 -19.33 -19.70 -4.32
C SER A 205 -20.10 -20.78 -3.59
N ASN A 206 -19.41 -21.84 -3.17
CA ASN A 206 -19.94 -22.90 -2.32
C ASN A 206 -18.85 -23.42 -1.36
N THR A 207 -19.20 -24.43 -0.54
CA THR A 207 -18.28 -24.99 0.47
C THR A 207 -16.96 -25.55 -0.12
N PHE A 208 -16.95 -25.91 -1.40
CA PHE A 208 -15.81 -26.53 -2.08
C PHE A 208 -15.10 -25.59 -3.07
N ASN A 209 -15.71 -24.45 -3.38
CA ASN A 209 -15.19 -23.51 -4.37
C ASN A 209 -15.51 -22.07 -3.99
N ASP A 210 -14.48 -21.23 -3.96
CA ASP A 210 -14.60 -19.79 -3.67
C ASP A 210 -15.47 -19.02 -4.66
N GLY A 211 -15.79 -19.62 -5.80
CA GLY A 211 -16.56 -18.97 -6.86
C GLY A 211 -15.73 -18.02 -7.71
N THR A 212 -16.32 -17.56 -8.81
CA THR A 212 -15.68 -16.62 -9.74
C THR A 212 -15.88 -15.20 -9.25
N THR A 213 -14.82 -14.42 -9.12
CA THR A 213 -14.91 -12.98 -8.85
C THR A 213 -15.36 -12.26 -10.12
N ILE A 214 -16.44 -11.50 -10.03
CA ILE A 214 -17.01 -10.68 -11.12
C ILE A 214 -16.38 -9.28 -11.12
N ALA A 215 -16.27 -8.69 -9.95
CA ALA A 215 -15.64 -7.38 -9.75
C ALA A 215 -15.06 -7.28 -8.34
N THR A 216 -14.07 -6.43 -8.19
CA THR A 216 -13.55 -6.01 -6.87
C THR A 216 -13.98 -4.57 -6.64
N VAL A 217 -14.64 -4.30 -5.52
CA VAL A 217 -15.14 -2.96 -5.15
C VAL A 217 -14.52 -2.54 -3.83
N ALA A 218 -14.09 -1.29 -3.74
CA ALA A 218 -13.49 -0.75 -2.52
C ALA A 218 -13.86 0.72 -2.29
N ASP A 219 -13.84 1.13 -1.02
CA ASP A 219 -13.92 2.56 -0.65
C ASP A 219 -12.53 3.20 -0.73
N MET A 220 -12.34 4.05 -1.75
CA MET A 220 -11.08 4.75 -1.99
C MET A 220 -10.81 5.91 -1.03
N ASN A 221 -11.77 6.28 -0.18
CA ASN A 221 -11.58 7.30 0.84
C ASN A 221 -10.92 6.75 2.11
N ASN A 222 -10.99 5.43 2.31
CA ASN A 222 -10.43 4.74 3.47
C ASN A 222 -9.23 3.89 3.05
N MET A 223 -8.09 4.55 2.90
CA MET A 223 -6.85 3.91 2.47
C MET A 223 -5.95 3.57 3.65
N ILE A 224 -5.26 2.45 3.55
CA ILE A 224 -4.22 2.04 4.49
C ILE A 224 -2.90 1.81 3.76
N PHE A 225 -1.82 2.08 4.46
CA PHE A 225 -0.50 1.62 4.06
C PHE A 225 -0.27 0.24 4.67
N LYS A 226 0.05 -0.75 3.84
CA LYS A 226 0.56 -2.06 4.24
C LYS A 226 2.02 -2.13 3.90
N GLY A 227 2.87 -2.20 4.91
CA GLY A 227 4.33 -2.26 4.75
C GLY A 227 4.96 -3.35 5.58
N LYS A 228 6.26 -3.49 5.41
CA LYS A 228 7.08 -4.44 6.15
C LYS A 228 8.27 -3.73 6.78
N VAL A 229 8.60 -4.09 8.01
CA VAL A 229 9.71 -3.57 8.80
C VAL A 229 10.61 -4.73 9.21
N ASP A 230 11.91 -4.49 9.23
CA ASP A 230 12.90 -5.46 9.64
C ASP A 230 12.84 -5.78 11.15
N GLU A 231 13.26 -6.99 11.54
CA GLU A 231 13.30 -7.45 12.93
C GLU A 231 14.11 -6.52 13.85
N THR A 232 15.17 -5.90 13.33
CA THR A 232 16.03 -4.99 14.11
C THR A 232 15.34 -3.69 14.49
N GLU A 233 14.30 -3.28 13.74
CA GLU A 233 13.59 -2.03 13.93
C GLU A 233 12.20 -2.20 14.58
N VAL A 234 11.57 -3.38 14.42
CA VAL A 234 10.19 -3.62 14.90
C VAL A 234 10.05 -3.43 16.41
N GLY A 235 11.10 -3.75 17.20
CA GLY A 235 11.09 -3.57 18.65
C GLY A 235 11.05 -2.09 19.12
N ARG A 236 11.24 -1.15 18.20
CA ARG A 236 11.27 0.30 18.46
C ARG A 236 10.00 1.01 18.04
N ILE A 237 9.11 0.33 17.32
CA ILE A 237 7.85 0.88 16.81
C ILE A 237 6.67 0.38 17.65
N HIS A 238 5.65 1.20 17.78
CA HIS A 238 4.40 0.88 18.47
C HIS A 238 3.22 1.59 17.80
N GLU A 239 2.03 1.09 18.03
CA GLU A 239 0.78 1.68 17.57
C GLU A 239 0.64 3.13 18.04
N GLY A 240 0.05 3.98 17.20
CA GLY A 240 -0.12 5.40 17.43
C GLY A 240 1.05 6.28 16.96
N MET A 241 2.17 5.70 16.53
CA MET A 241 3.29 6.49 15.98
C MET A 241 2.92 7.22 14.70
N PRO A 242 3.33 8.49 14.56
CA PRO A 242 3.14 9.25 13.32
C PRO A 242 4.08 8.72 12.23
N ILE A 243 3.52 8.64 11.04
CA ILE A 243 4.21 8.17 9.82
C ILE A 243 4.09 9.23 8.76
N LYS A 244 5.18 9.52 8.08
CA LYS A 244 5.19 10.31 6.86
C LYS A 244 5.30 9.37 5.66
N LEU A 245 4.23 9.28 4.88
CA LEU A 245 4.14 8.38 3.75
C LEU A 245 4.54 9.11 2.47
N ILE A 246 5.53 8.56 1.77
CA ILE A 246 5.99 9.06 0.47
C ILE A 246 5.58 8.05 -0.59
N VAL A 247 4.64 8.45 -1.46
CA VAL A 247 4.13 7.60 -2.54
C VAL A 247 4.98 7.82 -3.79
N GLY A 248 5.63 6.77 -4.29
CA GLY A 248 6.58 6.87 -5.40
C GLY A 248 5.99 7.43 -6.70
N ALA A 249 4.71 7.18 -6.96
CA ALA A 249 4.00 7.69 -8.14
C ALA A 249 3.57 9.17 -8.03
N MET A 250 3.75 9.82 -6.87
CA MET A 250 3.32 11.19 -6.60
C MET A 250 4.50 12.02 -6.10
N GLU A 251 5.40 12.37 -7.03
CA GLU A 251 6.61 13.14 -6.70
C GLU A 251 6.29 14.45 -5.95
N GLY A 252 7.05 14.69 -4.86
CA GLY A 252 6.92 15.90 -4.04
C GLY A 252 5.70 15.95 -3.13
N ARG A 253 4.86 14.92 -3.08
CA ARG A 253 3.74 14.82 -2.13
C ARG A 253 4.02 13.79 -1.06
N SER A 254 3.80 14.18 0.18
CA SER A 254 3.80 13.28 1.33
C SER A 254 2.43 13.31 2.02
N PHE A 255 2.04 12.19 2.57
CA PHE A 255 0.77 12.02 3.27
C PHE A 255 1.05 11.66 4.72
N ASP A 256 0.27 12.23 5.62
CA ASP A 256 0.34 11.85 7.02
C ASP A 256 -0.43 10.56 7.25
N ALA A 257 0.17 9.67 8.03
CA ALA A 257 -0.45 8.41 8.41
C ALA A 257 -0.16 8.11 9.88
N VAL A 258 -0.97 7.24 10.46
CA VAL A 258 -0.80 6.79 11.85
C VAL A 258 -0.69 5.27 11.86
N LEU A 259 0.32 4.76 12.55
CA LEU A 259 0.53 3.32 12.73
C LEU A 259 -0.59 2.73 13.58
N GLU A 260 -1.38 1.83 13.01
CA GLU A 260 -2.53 1.18 13.70
C GLU A 260 -2.23 -0.24 14.15
N TYR A 261 -1.32 -0.91 13.46
CA TYR A 261 -1.08 -2.32 13.71
C TYR A 261 0.36 -2.71 13.41
N VAL A 262 0.94 -3.51 14.28
CA VAL A 262 2.23 -4.18 14.08
C VAL A 262 2.01 -5.68 14.28
N ALA A 263 2.36 -6.48 13.27
CA ALA A 263 2.16 -7.92 13.33
C ALA A 263 2.96 -8.55 14.48
N PRO A 264 2.34 -9.40 15.31
CA PRO A 264 3.04 -10.08 16.41
C PRO A 264 3.95 -11.22 15.93
N LYS A 265 3.85 -11.59 14.65
CA LYS A 265 4.63 -12.66 14.03
C LYS A 265 5.35 -12.15 12.79
N GLY A 266 6.67 -12.35 12.76
CA GLY A 266 7.47 -12.12 11.57
C GLY A 266 7.31 -13.22 10.53
N VAL A 267 7.54 -12.87 9.29
CA VAL A 267 7.55 -13.76 8.12
C VAL A 267 8.93 -13.68 7.49
N GLU A 268 9.56 -14.82 7.25
CA GLU A 268 10.85 -14.89 6.56
C GLU A 268 10.64 -14.74 5.05
N GLU A 269 11.23 -13.69 4.47
CA GLU A 269 11.23 -13.43 3.04
C GLU A 269 12.66 -13.11 2.57
N ASN A 270 13.12 -13.83 1.57
CA ASN A 270 14.47 -13.64 0.97
C ASN A 270 15.61 -13.66 2.00
N GLY A 271 15.46 -14.41 3.09
CA GLY A 271 16.47 -14.54 4.14
C GLY A 271 16.46 -13.41 5.19
N ALA A 272 15.47 -12.53 5.18
CA ALA A 272 15.23 -11.52 6.20
C ALA A 272 13.91 -11.80 6.92
N VAL A 273 13.85 -11.55 8.24
CA VAL A 273 12.62 -11.62 9.02
C VAL A 273 11.94 -10.26 9.00
N LEU A 274 10.77 -10.23 8.37
CA LEU A 274 9.99 -9.00 8.18
C LEU A 274 8.68 -9.07 8.96
N PHE A 275 8.28 -7.95 9.56
CA PHE A 275 7.02 -7.81 10.28
C PHE A 275 6.07 -6.90 9.50
N GLU A 276 4.84 -7.38 9.28
CA GLU A 276 3.80 -6.56 8.63
C GLU A 276 3.36 -5.43 9.56
N ILE A 277 3.23 -4.25 8.98
CA ILE A 277 2.64 -3.09 9.64
C ILE A 277 1.49 -2.53 8.81
N LYS A 278 0.49 -1.94 9.50
CA LYS A 278 -0.61 -1.23 8.83
C LYS A 278 -0.73 0.16 9.44
N ALA A 279 -0.91 1.14 8.57
CA ALA A 279 -1.12 2.53 8.99
C ALA A 279 -2.32 3.14 8.26
N ALA A 280 -3.17 3.86 8.98
CA ALA A 280 -4.25 4.63 8.38
C ALA A 280 -3.68 5.86 7.68
N VAL A 281 -4.01 6.04 6.43
CA VAL A 281 -3.56 7.17 5.62
C VAL A 281 -4.60 8.28 5.68
N HIS A 282 -4.19 9.48 6.06
CA HIS A 282 -5.05 10.66 6.00
C HIS A 282 -5.05 11.22 4.58
N MET A 283 -6.17 11.01 3.89
CA MET A 283 -6.34 11.46 2.51
C MET A 283 -6.91 12.89 2.50
N PRO A 284 -6.19 13.88 1.92
CA PRO A 284 -6.80 15.18 1.63
C PRO A 284 -7.85 15.04 0.51
N GLU A 285 -8.89 15.87 0.54
CA GLU A 285 -10.01 15.83 -0.41
C GLU A 285 -9.60 16.00 -1.88
N ASP A 286 -8.46 16.64 -2.14
CA ASP A 286 -7.92 16.90 -3.48
C ASP A 286 -6.97 15.80 -3.99
N ALA A 287 -6.70 14.77 -3.19
CA ALA A 287 -5.77 13.70 -3.54
C ALA A 287 -6.49 12.40 -3.87
N PHE A 288 -6.12 11.80 -4.98
CA PHE A 288 -6.57 10.47 -5.37
C PHE A 288 -5.36 9.55 -5.50
N ILE A 289 -5.25 8.56 -4.61
CA ILE A 289 -4.23 7.53 -4.65
C ILE A 289 -4.85 6.25 -5.23
N ARG A 290 -4.21 5.67 -6.24
CA ARG A 290 -4.65 4.38 -6.78
C ARG A 290 -4.23 3.25 -5.85
N ALA A 291 -5.10 2.25 -5.71
CA ALA A 291 -4.79 1.02 -5.00
C ALA A 291 -3.54 0.35 -5.58
N GLY A 292 -2.67 -0.15 -4.70
CA GLY A 292 -1.44 -0.84 -5.08
C GLY A 292 -0.24 0.05 -5.37
N TYR A 293 -0.32 1.39 -5.22
CA TYR A 293 0.84 2.26 -5.34
C TYR A 293 1.88 1.93 -4.28
N SER A 294 3.14 1.78 -4.72
CA SER A 294 4.27 1.61 -3.81
C SER A 294 4.54 2.88 -3.02
N ALA A 295 4.81 2.74 -1.75
CA ALA A 295 5.08 3.83 -0.84
C ALA A 295 6.17 3.46 0.16
N ASN A 296 6.90 4.48 0.61
CA ASN A 296 7.84 4.42 1.70
C ASN A 296 7.26 5.16 2.90
N ALA A 297 7.19 4.50 4.03
CA ALA A 297 6.70 5.04 5.29
C ALA A 297 7.89 5.41 6.18
N GLU A 298 8.12 6.69 6.41
CA GLU A 298 9.07 7.19 7.39
C GLU A 298 8.38 7.23 8.76
N ILE A 299 8.79 6.34 9.66
CA ILE A 299 8.25 6.24 11.02
C ILE A 299 9.18 7.00 11.94
N VAL A 300 8.67 8.01 12.63
CA VAL A 300 9.45 8.82 13.56
C VAL A 300 9.58 8.06 14.89
N LEU A 301 10.80 7.58 15.18
CA LEU A 301 11.11 6.84 16.40
C LEU A 301 11.34 7.74 17.60
N LYS A 302 12.09 8.84 17.37
CA LYS A 302 12.38 9.84 18.40
C LYS A 302 12.46 11.21 17.75
N ARG A 303 12.02 12.24 18.46
CA ARG A 303 12.06 13.63 18.03
C ARG A 303 12.56 14.50 19.17
N ALA A 304 13.48 15.41 18.85
CA ALA A 304 13.96 16.45 19.73
C ALA A 304 13.73 17.80 19.04
N GLU A 305 12.92 18.66 19.64
CA GLU A 305 12.53 19.94 19.07
C GLU A 305 13.36 21.07 19.67
N ASP A 306 13.69 22.07 18.85
CA ASP A 306 14.43 23.29 19.25
C ASP A 306 15.74 23.00 20.02
N VAL A 307 16.48 21.96 19.57
CA VAL A 307 17.76 21.57 20.18
C VAL A 307 18.94 22.19 19.47
N LEU A 308 20.02 22.44 20.21
CA LEU A 308 21.27 22.90 19.62
C LEU A 308 21.86 21.78 18.78
N SER A 309 22.07 22.00 17.51
CA SER A 309 22.55 21.02 16.53
C SER A 309 23.80 21.49 15.82
N VAL A 310 24.61 20.51 15.44
CA VAL A 310 25.77 20.67 14.56
C VAL A 310 25.77 19.55 13.53
N PRO A 311 26.39 19.72 12.36
CA PRO A 311 26.63 18.60 11.44
C PRO A 311 27.41 17.49 12.14
N GLU A 312 26.93 16.24 12.04
CA GLU A 312 27.57 15.10 12.71
C GLU A 312 29.04 14.92 12.30
N SER A 313 29.39 15.32 11.08
CA SER A 313 30.76 15.34 10.57
C SER A 313 31.72 16.25 11.34
N CYS A 314 31.23 17.19 12.15
CA CYS A 314 32.00 18.07 13.00
C CYS A 314 32.33 17.49 14.38
N VAL A 315 31.74 16.34 14.72
CA VAL A 315 31.91 15.66 16.01
C VAL A 315 32.85 14.48 15.85
N GLU A 316 33.86 14.44 16.71
CA GLU A 316 34.84 13.35 16.79
C GLU A 316 34.45 12.39 17.92
N PHE A 317 34.19 11.12 17.56
CA PHE A 317 33.91 10.07 18.53
C PHE A 317 35.19 9.32 18.92
N SER A 318 35.51 9.25 20.20
CA SER A 318 36.67 8.53 20.72
C SER A 318 36.31 7.77 22.00
N GLY A 319 36.14 6.45 21.86
CA GLY A 319 35.57 5.61 22.95
C GLY A 319 34.18 6.09 23.34
N ASP A 320 33.94 6.29 24.63
CA ASP A 320 32.64 6.74 25.17
C ASP A 320 32.48 8.27 25.19
N SER A 321 33.44 9.03 24.64
CA SER A 321 33.43 10.48 24.69
C SER A 321 33.33 11.09 23.29
N SER A 322 32.55 12.16 23.18
CA SER A 322 32.39 12.94 21.95
C SER A 322 33.08 14.29 22.11
N PHE A 323 33.72 14.75 21.06
CA PHE A 323 34.50 15.97 21.05
C PHE A 323 34.15 16.83 19.84
N VAL A 324 34.24 18.14 20.03
CA VAL A 324 34.21 19.13 18.94
C VAL A 324 35.49 19.98 19.01
N GLN A 325 35.88 20.52 17.88
CA GLN A 325 37.00 21.43 17.82
C GLN A 325 36.50 22.87 17.71
N VAL A 326 36.51 23.59 18.82
CA VAL A 326 36.06 24.98 18.93
C VAL A 326 37.20 25.92 18.53
N ILE A 327 36.92 26.93 17.72
CA ILE A 327 37.91 27.90 17.29
C ILE A 327 38.29 28.84 18.44
N LYS A 328 39.58 28.98 18.72
CA LYS A 328 40.12 30.01 19.63
C LYS A 328 40.65 31.24 18.89
N GLN A 329 41.20 31.03 17.71
CA GLN A 329 41.80 32.10 16.92
C GLN A 329 41.60 31.83 15.44
N GLU A 330 41.11 32.84 14.69
CA GLU A 330 40.86 32.71 13.23
C GLU A 330 42.08 33.16 12.39
N GLN A 331 42.85 34.12 12.87
CA GLN A 331 44.00 34.73 12.14
C GLN A 331 45.18 34.92 13.11
N PRO A 332 46.45 34.77 12.64
CA PRO A 332 46.92 34.51 11.28
C PRO A 332 46.75 33.05 10.86
N GLU A 333 46.63 32.10 11.80
CA GLU A 333 46.38 30.68 11.61
C GLU A 333 45.19 30.25 12.48
N GLN A 334 44.38 29.32 11.97
CA GLN A 334 43.23 28.77 12.72
C GLN A 334 43.74 27.88 13.84
N VAL A 335 43.43 28.24 15.08
CA VAL A 335 43.79 27.46 16.28
C VAL A 335 42.49 26.92 16.88
N PHE A 336 42.43 25.60 17.04
CA PHE A 336 41.28 24.92 17.58
C PHE A 336 41.57 24.32 18.98
N GLU A 337 40.57 24.34 19.84
CA GLU A 337 40.58 23.63 21.12
C GLU A 337 39.65 22.43 21.04
N ARG A 338 40.17 21.25 21.36
CA ARG A 338 39.38 20.05 21.50
C ARG A 338 38.58 20.08 22.79
N ARG A 339 37.27 20.10 22.69
CA ARG A 339 36.35 20.18 23.83
C ARG A 339 35.41 18.97 23.85
N VAL A 340 35.24 18.43 25.08
CA VAL A 340 34.25 17.36 25.32
C VAL A 340 32.86 17.94 25.23
N VAL A 341 31.96 17.25 24.53
CA VAL A 341 30.55 17.59 24.43
C VAL A 341 29.68 16.39 24.76
N GLN A 342 28.54 16.65 25.36
CA GLN A 342 27.48 15.65 25.51
C GLN A 342 26.57 15.70 24.29
N VAL A 343 26.53 14.61 23.54
CA VAL A 343 25.67 14.49 22.37
C VAL A 343 24.32 13.84 22.73
N GLY A 344 23.32 14.14 21.95
CA GLY A 344 21.98 13.57 22.11
C GLY A 344 21.54 12.79 20.87
N LEU A 345 20.38 13.17 20.31
CA LEU A 345 19.81 12.53 19.15
C LEU A 345 20.59 12.89 17.88
N SER A 346 20.76 11.92 16.97
CA SER A 346 21.32 12.13 15.64
C SER A 346 20.36 11.59 14.58
N ASP A 347 20.32 12.26 13.41
CA ASP A 347 19.63 11.81 12.19
C ASP A 347 20.61 11.33 11.10
N GLY A 348 21.92 11.25 11.43
CA GLY A 348 22.99 10.90 10.52
C GLY A 348 23.54 12.10 9.70
N ILE A 349 22.90 13.26 9.76
CA ILE A 349 23.35 14.51 9.13
C ILE A 349 23.69 15.54 10.21
N LYS A 350 22.78 15.72 11.16
CA LYS A 350 22.91 16.62 12.31
C LYS A 350 22.83 15.82 13.60
N ILE A 351 23.53 16.30 14.61
CA ILE A 351 23.55 15.73 15.94
C ILE A 351 23.26 16.80 16.99
N GLU A 352 22.41 16.44 17.96
CA GLU A 352 22.09 17.27 19.12
C GLU A 352 23.31 17.40 20.03
N ILE A 353 23.58 18.62 20.47
CA ILE A 353 24.54 18.90 21.55
C ILE A 353 23.77 19.33 22.79
N LYS A 354 23.82 18.51 23.82
CA LYS A 354 23.16 18.78 25.12
C LYS A 354 23.96 19.71 26.00
N GLU A 355 25.29 19.49 26.04
CA GLU A 355 26.20 20.26 26.86
C GLU A 355 27.58 20.41 26.20
N GLY A 356 28.27 21.49 26.51
CA GLY A 356 29.67 21.72 26.12
C GLY A 356 29.87 22.68 24.95
N LEU A 357 28.77 23.19 24.32
CA LEU A 357 28.85 24.15 23.22
C LEU A 357 27.73 25.19 23.34
N THR A 358 28.00 26.42 22.88
CA THR A 358 27.01 27.51 22.82
C THR A 358 26.74 27.94 21.38
N MET A 359 25.64 28.68 21.16
CA MET A 359 25.23 29.12 19.81
C MET A 359 26.22 30.07 19.13
N ASP A 360 26.98 30.83 19.92
CA ASP A 360 27.87 31.87 19.42
C ASP A 360 29.28 31.31 19.07
N GLU A 361 29.56 30.08 19.48
CA GLU A 361 30.85 29.44 19.25
C GLU A 361 30.90 28.82 17.86
N LYS A 362 32.04 28.97 17.18
CA LYS A 362 32.27 28.34 15.90
C LYS A 362 33.12 27.09 16.07
N ILE A 363 32.77 26.05 15.35
CA ILE A 363 33.48 24.76 15.37
C ILE A 363 34.10 24.45 14.00
N ARG A 364 35.07 23.56 14.03
CA ARG A 364 35.76 23.10 12.82
C ARG A 364 34.84 22.24 11.96
N GLY A 365 34.63 22.65 10.75
CA GLY A 365 33.92 21.89 9.72
C GLY A 365 34.86 21.15 8.76
N ALA A 366 34.43 21.00 7.53
CA ALA A 366 35.20 20.37 6.47
C ALA A 366 36.42 21.20 6.06
N ILE A 367 37.39 20.55 5.42
CA ILE A 367 38.54 21.25 4.84
C ILE A 367 38.03 22.11 3.68
N LYS A 368 38.29 23.42 3.76
CA LYS A 368 38.01 24.34 2.66
C LYS A 368 39.02 24.05 1.54
N GLN A 369 38.54 23.45 0.44
CA GLN A 369 39.41 23.28 -0.74
C GLN A 369 39.83 24.67 -1.21
N SER A 370 41.17 24.95 -1.20
CA SER A 370 41.69 26.13 -1.89
C SER A 370 41.47 25.90 -3.39
N GLU A 371 40.63 26.71 -4.01
CA GLU A 371 40.66 26.85 -5.47
C GLU A 371 42.09 27.28 -5.85
N SER A 372 42.80 26.38 -6.51
CA SER A 372 44.13 26.60 -7.09
C SER A 372 44.03 27.21 -8.48
#